data_825785354960b591c88f7e394eff7863
#
_entry.id   825785354960b591c88f7e394eff7863
#
_cell.length_a   1.000
_cell.length_b   1.000
_cell.length_c   1.000
_cell.angle_alpha   90.00
_cell.angle_beta   90.00
_cell.angle_gamma   90.00
#
_symmetry.space_group_name_H-M   'P 1'
#
loop_
_entity.id
_entity.type
_entity.pdbx_description
1 polymer ?
#
loop_
_entity_poly.entity_id
_entity_poly.type
_entity_poly.pdbx_seq_one_letter_code
_entity_poly.pdbx_strand_id
1 'polypeptide(L)'
;MTAPHASPPLEAPDMDTAVDALRSRGLRVSAARRLVLEALFTANRPIPAEQIADGLAGRLPRSDLASAYRNLETLEAVGLVRHFHVGHGPGLYGLSGGAEGEYLVCDSCSAVRAVAPERMDHIRSLIKHEFGYEASFSHFPIIGLCAQCAHEEPVTPDAEEPSAP
;
A
#
# COMPACT_ATOMS: atom_id res chain seq x y z
N MET A 1 9.37 -6.76 -23.62
CA MET A 1 8.49 -7.40 -22.62
C MET A 1 7.60 -6.29 -22.08
N THR A 2 6.34 -6.27 -22.48
CA THR A 2 5.37 -5.26 -22.05
C THR A 2 4.96 -5.59 -20.63
N ALA A 3 5.19 -4.68 -19.67
CA ALA A 3 4.67 -4.83 -18.31
C ALA A 3 3.14 -5.03 -18.38
N PRO A 4 2.54 -5.90 -17.58
CA PRO A 4 1.10 -6.03 -17.56
C PRO A 4 0.51 -4.67 -17.22
N HIS A 5 -0.35 -4.15 -18.10
CA HIS A 5 -1.11 -2.94 -17.86
C HIS A 5 -1.96 -3.18 -16.60
N ALA A 6 -1.58 -2.58 -15.50
CA ALA A 6 -2.45 -2.51 -14.34
C ALA A 6 -3.76 -1.83 -14.80
N SER A 7 -4.88 -2.43 -14.46
CA SER A 7 -6.18 -1.80 -14.73
C SER A 7 -6.20 -0.39 -14.12
N PRO A 8 -6.83 0.59 -14.78
CA PRO A 8 -6.95 1.92 -14.22
C PRO A 8 -7.58 1.82 -12.82
N PRO A 9 -7.14 2.67 -11.88
CA PRO A 9 -7.68 2.69 -10.53
C PRO A 9 -9.20 2.79 -10.56
N LEU A 10 -9.84 1.95 -9.77
CA LEU A 10 -11.29 1.94 -9.61
C LEU A 10 -11.62 2.49 -8.22
N GLU A 11 -12.22 3.66 -8.19
CA GLU A 11 -12.64 4.28 -6.95
C GLU A 11 -13.89 3.60 -6.40
N ALA A 12 -13.81 3.17 -5.15
CA ALA A 12 -14.94 2.66 -4.42
C ALA A 12 -14.91 3.29 -3.01
N PRO A 13 -15.74 4.30 -2.76
CA PRO A 13 -15.75 5.01 -1.47
C PRO A 13 -16.29 4.14 -0.33
N ASP A 14 -17.05 3.10 -0.65
CA ASP A 14 -17.67 2.20 0.31
C ASP A 14 -17.76 0.76 -0.22
N MET A 15 -18.17 -0.14 0.69
CA MET A 15 -18.31 -1.56 0.42
C MET A 15 -19.33 -1.86 -0.69
N ASP A 16 -20.44 -1.14 -0.72
CA ASP A 16 -21.52 -1.41 -1.68
C ASP A 16 -21.07 -1.03 -3.09
N THR A 17 -20.42 0.09 -3.25
CA THR A 17 -19.80 0.52 -4.51
C THR A 17 -18.74 -0.48 -4.98
N ALA A 18 -17.89 -0.99 -4.07
CA ALA A 18 -16.89 -2.01 -4.40
C ALA A 18 -17.53 -3.32 -4.86
N VAL A 19 -18.58 -3.76 -4.19
CA VAL A 19 -19.35 -4.96 -4.55
C VAL A 19 -20.01 -4.81 -5.93
N ASP A 20 -20.62 -3.67 -6.21
CA ASP A 20 -21.28 -3.40 -7.49
C ASP A 20 -20.27 -3.29 -8.63
N ALA A 21 -19.11 -2.72 -8.37
CA ALA A 21 -18.01 -2.67 -9.30
C ALA A 21 -17.48 -4.08 -9.67
N LEU A 22 -17.41 -4.99 -8.72
CA LEU A 22 -17.05 -6.39 -8.98
C LEU A 22 -18.11 -7.10 -9.80
N ARG A 23 -19.38 -6.94 -9.44
CA ARG A 23 -20.53 -7.54 -10.16
C ARG A 23 -20.62 -7.06 -11.61
N SER A 24 -20.43 -5.78 -11.84
CA SER A 24 -20.45 -5.19 -13.20
C SER A 24 -19.34 -5.75 -14.10
N ARG A 25 -18.26 -6.27 -13.51
CA ARG A 25 -17.16 -6.97 -14.20
C ARG A 25 -17.36 -8.49 -14.27
N GLY A 26 -18.54 -8.99 -13.90
CA GLY A 26 -18.85 -10.41 -13.90
C GLY A 26 -18.16 -11.22 -12.80
N LEU A 27 -17.60 -10.56 -11.79
CA LEU A 27 -16.91 -11.24 -10.70
C LEU A 27 -17.88 -11.59 -9.56
N ARG A 28 -17.80 -12.85 -9.11
CA ARG A 28 -18.55 -13.30 -7.96
C ARG A 28 -17.95 -12.70 -6.67
N VAL A 29 -18.81 -12.13 -5.84
CA VAL A 29 -18.45 -11.67 -4.50
C VAL A 29 -18.61 -12.82 -3.50
N SER A 30 -17.54 -13.61 -3.33
CA SER A 30 -17.50 -14.66 -2.32
C SER A 30 -17.36 -14.09 -0.91
N ALA A 31 -17.70 -14.88 0.11
CA ALA A 31 -17.50 -14.50 1.51
C ALA A 31 -16.04 -14.13 1.81
N ALA A 32 -15.08 -14.91 1.28
CA ALA A 32 -13.66 -14.62 1.44
C ALA A 32 -13.25 -13.27 0.80
N ARG A 33 -13.76 -12.97 -0.40
CA ARG A 33 -13.49 -11.68 -1.06
C ARG A 33 -14.10 -10.51 -0.31
N ARG A 34 -15.30 -10.71 0.26
CA ARG A 34 -15.95 -9.72 1.09
C ARG A 34 -15.15 -9.42 2.35
N LEU A 35 -14.62 -10.45 3.03
CA LEU A 35 -13.75 -10.27 4.21
C LEU A 35 -12.49 -9.46 3.89
N VAL A 36 -11.85 -9.70 2.74
CA VAL A 36 -10.69 -8.93 2.32
C VAL A 36 -11.04 -7.45 2.14
N LEU A 37 -12.15 -7.15 1.46
CA LEU A 37 -12.63 -5.77 1.31
C LEU A 37 -12.98 -5.13 2.66
N GLU A 38 -13.70 -5.85 3.54
CA GLU A 38 -14.04 -5.37 4.88
C GLU A 38 -12.78 -5.03 5.70
N ALA A 39 -11.73 -5.85 5.58
CA ALA A 39 -10.46 -5.59 6.25
C ALA A 39 -9.80 -4.31 5.73
N LEU A 40 -9.77 -4.11 4.42
CA LEU A 40 -9.18 -2.92 3.81
C LEU A 40 -9.96 -1.65 4.14
N PHE A 41 -11.30 -1.67 4.07
CA PHE A 41 -12.15 -0.54 4.47
C PHE A 41 -12.03 -0.23 5.97
N THR A 42 -12.00 -1.25 6.82
CA THR A 42 -11.86 -1.08 8.28
C THR A 42 -10.50 -0.53 8.67
N ALA A 43 -9.43 -0.98 8.00
CA ALA A 43 -8.08 -0.49 8.26
C ALA A 43 -7.89 0.95 7.80
N ASN A 44 -8.57 1.35 6.71
CA ASN A 44 -8.46 2.67 6.06
C ASN A 44 -6.99 3.12 5.85
N ARG A 45 -6.11 2.18 5.62
CA ARG A 45 -4.67 2.35 5.33
C ARG A 45 -4.15 1.07 4.68
N PRO A 46 -3.02 1.14 3.97
CA PRO A 46 -2.37 -0.07 3.47
C PRO A 46 -1.94 -0.99 4.62
N ILE A 47 -2.20 -2.29 4.44
CA ILE A 47 -1.89 -3.35 5.40
C ILE A 47 -1.36 -4.60 4.68
N PRO A 48 -0.52 -5.43 5.35
CA PRO A 48 -0.05 -6.67 4.78
C PRO A 48 -1.17 -7.75 4.74
N ALA A 49 -1.03 -8.71 3.82
CA ALA A 49 -1.99 -9.79 3.65
C ALA A 49 -2.17 -10.63 4.93
N GLU A 50 -1.10 -10.80 5.72
CA GLU A 50 -1.11 -11.50 7.00
C GLU A 50 -2.07 -10.83 7.99
N GLN A 51 -2.11 -9.50 8.02
CA GLN A 51 -2.99 -8.74 8.90
C GLN A 51 -4.46 -8.87 8.48
N ILE A 52 -4.71 -8.99 7.17
CA ILE A 52 -6.04 -9.28 6.61
C ILE A 52 -6.47 -10.69 7.03
N ALA A 53 -5.60 -11.70 6.83
CA ALA A 53 -5.88 -13.08 7.16
C ALA A 53 -6.11 -13.30 8.66
N ASP A 54 -5.39 -12.57 9.52
CA ASP A 54 -5.57 -12.60 10.98
C ASP A 54 -6.85 -11.88 11.48
N GLY A 55 -7.60 -11.26 10.57
CA GLY A 55 -8.84 -10.56 10.91
C GLY A 55 -8.62 -9.27 11.68
N LEU A 56 -7.55 -8.53 11.37
CA LEU A 56 -7.22 -7.25 12.02
C LEU A 56 -7.13 -7.37 13.55
N ALA A 57 -6.36 -8.34 14.03
CA ALA A 57 -6.21 -8.65 15.45
C ALA A 57 -7.54 -8.98 16.14
N GLY A 58 -8.39 -9.77 15.49
CA GLY A 58 -9.64 -10.28 16.03
C GLY A 58 -10.85 -9.36 15.88
N ARG A 59 -10.72 -8.24 15.17
CA ARG A 59 -11.87 -7.37 14.83
C ARG A 59 -12.78 -7.96 13.74
N LEU A 60 -12.24 -8.83 12.91
CA LEU A 60 -12.93 -9.55 11.85
C LEU A 60 -12.65 -11.05 11.95
N PRO A 61 -13.47 -11.89 11.32
CA PRO A 61 -13.19 -13.32 11.21
C PRO A 61 -11.84 -13.58 10.54
N ARG A 62 -11.11 -14.58 11.03
CA ARG A 62 -9.86 -15.03 10.41
C ARG A 62 -10.13 -15.75 9.09
N SER A 63 -9.21 -15.66 8.17
CA SER A 63 -9.26 -16.35 6.88
C SER A 63 -7.93 -17.05 6.59
N ASP A 64 -7.95 -17.94 5.60
CA ASP A 64 -6.74 -18.56 5.08
C ASP A 64 -5.87 -17.56 4.31
N LEU A 65 -4.58 -17.53 4.62
CA LEU A 65 -3.64 -16.57 4.02
C LEU A 65 -3.54 -16.72 2.49
N ALA A 66 -3.50 -17.95 1.98
CA ALA A 66 -3.46 -18.17 0.54
C ALA A 66 -4.76 -17.71 -0.14
N SER A 67 -5.89 -17.83 0.56
CA SER A 67 -7.16 -17.28 0.10
C SER A 67 -7.14 -15.75 0.09
N ALA A 68 -6.55 -15.11 1.10
CA ALA A 68 -6.39 -13.66 1.15
C ALA A 68 -5.58 -13.17 -0.06
N TYR A 69 -4.42 -13.76 -0.32
CA TYR A 69 -3.58 -13.42 -1.49
C TYR A 69 -4.33 -13.57 -2.83
N ARG A 70 -4.99 -14.71 -3.07
CA ARG A 70 -5.76 -14.91 -4.32
C ARG A 70 -6.87 -13.87 -4.51
N ASN A 71 -7.51 -13.43 -3.44
CA ASN A 71 -8.54 -12.39 -3.52
C ASN A 71 -7.92 -11.01 -3.73
N LEU A 72 -6.80 -10.71 -3.09
CA LEU A 72 -6.05 -9.47 -3.31
C LEU A 72 -5.58 -9.33 -4.76
N GLU A 73 -4.98 -10.38 -5.34
CA GLU A 73 -4.60 -10.42 -6.76
C GLU A 73 -5.80 -10.16 -7.69
N THR A 74 -6.95 -10.76 -7.39
CA THR A 74 -8.16 -10.53 -8.18
C THR A 74 -8.66 -9.09 -8.07
N LEU A 75 -8.61 -8.51 -6.87
CA LEU A 75 -9.02 -7.12 -6.62
C LEU A 75 -8.05 -6.12 -7.24
N GLU A 76 -6.77 -6.44 -7.27
CA GLU A 76 -5.73 -5.66 -7.95
C GLU A 76 -5.92 -5.70 -9.48
N ALA A 77 -6.17 -6.88 -10.04
CA ALA A 77 -6.41 -7.05 -11.48
C ALA A 77 -7.59 -6.22 -11.99
N VAL A 78 -8.59 -5.93 -11.16
CA VAL A 78 -9.72 -5.05 -11.50
C VAL A 78 -9.52 -3.60 -11.07
N GLY A 79 -8.40 -3.26 -10.46
CA GLY A 79 -8.05 -1.91 -10.06
C GLY A 79 -8.68 -1.43 -8.76
N LEU A 80 -9.35 -2.29 -7.97
CA LEU A 80 -9.93 -1.94 -6.66
C LEU A 80 -8.90 -1.86 -5.54
N VAL A 81 -7.81 -2.58 -5.69
CA VAL A 81 -6.73 -2.67 -4.70
C VAL A 81 -5.42 -2.30 -5.38
N ARG A 82 -4.56 -1.66 -4.65
CA ARG A 82 -3.17 -1.43 -5.03
C ARG A 82 -2.25 -2.20 -4.10
N HIS A 83 -1.16 -2.69 -4.67
CA HIS A 83 -0.10 -3.39 -3.97
C HIS A 83 1.21 -2.64 -4.12
N PHE A 84 1.96 -2.52 -3.06
CA PHE A 84 3.29 -1.93 -3.07
C PHE A 84 4.18 -2.53 -1.98
N HIS A 85 5.48 -2.53 -2.23
CA HIS A 85 6.48 -2.98 -1.28
C HIS A 85 7.11 -1.81 -0.54
N VAL A 86 7.41 -2.03 0.72
CA VAL A 86 8.16 -1.10 1.56
C VAL A 86 9.46 -1.78 1.95
N GLY A 87 10.57 -1.30 1.41
CA GLY A 87 11.89 -1.88 1.65
C GLY A 87 11.91 -3.38 1.35
N HIS A 88 12.43 -4.15 2.28
CA HIS A 88 12.44 -5.63 2.24
C HIS A 88 11.27 -6.25 3.02
N GLY A 89 10.33 -5.44 3.46
CA GLY A 89 9.15 -5.89 4.21
C GLY A 89 8.11 -6.61 3.34
N PRO A 90 7.04 -7.14 3.98
CA PRO A 90 5.92 -7.74 3.25
C PRO A 90 5.22 -6.70 2.37
N GLY A 91 4.62 -7.17 1.29
CA GLY A 91 3.79 -6.33 0.43
C GLY A 91 2.59 -5.75 1.20
N LEU A 92 2.31 -4.48 0.96
CA LEU A 92 1.16 -3.79 1.54
C LEU A 92 0.06 -3.65 0.49
N TYR A 93 -1.17 -3.80 0.91
CA TYR A 93 -2.36 -3.70 0.08
C TYR A 93 -3.29 -2.61 0.60
N GLY A 94 -3.75 -1.74 -0.29
CA GLY A 94 -4.68 -0.66 0.01
C GLY A 94 -5.75 -0.50 -1.06
N LEU A 95 -6.87 0.14 -0.73
CA LEU A 95 -7.92 0.46 -1.71
C LEU A 95 -7.43 1.51 -2.71
N SER A 96 -7.78 1.35 -3.97
CA SER A 96 -7.35 2.24 -5.06
C SER A 96 -8.08 3.59 -5.12
N GLY A 97 -9.10 3.81 -4.35
CA GLY A 97 -9.87 5.07 -4.32
C GLY A 97 -9.89 5.76 -2.97
N GLY A 98 -9.21 5.19 -1.99
CA GLY A 98 -9.01 5.86 -0.71
C GLY A 98 -7.99 6.95 -0.84
N ALA A 99 -8.41 8.19 -0.93
CA ALA A 99 -7.66 9.37 -1.26
C ALA A 99 -6.63 9.07 -2.36
N GLU A 100 -6.76 9.62 -3.55
CA GLU A 100 -5.73 9.57 -4.61
C GLU A 100 -4.40 10.07 -4.02
N GLY A 101 -3.81 9.26 -3.12
CA GLY A 101 -2.70 9.67 -2.30
C GLY A 101 -1.52 8.78 -2.59
N GLU A 102 -0.48 9.40 -2.99
CA GLU A 102 0.82 8.83 -2.80
C GLU A 102 1.04 8.64 -1.30
N TYR A 103 1.81 7.62 -0.98
CA TYR A 103 2.16 7.32 0.40
C TYR A 103 3.63 7.64 0.65
N LEU A 104 3.88 8.24 1.80
CA LEU A 104 5.22 8.30 2.39
C LEU A 104 5.36 7.12 3.35
N VAL A 105 6.45 6.40 3.24
CA VAL A 105 6.73 5.26 4.10
C VAL A 105 8.08 5.44 4.78
N CYS A 106 8.10 5.26 6.08
CA CYS A 106 9.34 5.29 6.84
C CYS A 106 10.06 3.95 6.75
N ASP A 107 11.29 3.95 6.26
CA ASP A 107 12.11 2.75 6.13
C ASP A 107 12.55 2.19 7.50
N SER A 108 12.61 3.03 8.52
CA SER A 108 12.99 2.63 9.88
C SER A 108 11.82 2.04 10.68
N CYS A 109 10.71 2.78 10.84
CA CYS A 109 9.60 2.35 11.70
C CYS A 109 8.38 1.82 10.92
N SER A 110 8.45 1.75 9.59
CA SER A 110 7.38 1.30 8.70
C SER A 110 6.08 2.12 8.81
N ALA A 111 6.14 3.32 9.39
CA ALA A 111 4.99 4.22 9.44
C ALA A 111 4.59 4.62 8.01
N VAL A 112 3.29 4.49 7.71
CA VAL A 112 2.70 4.86 6.42
C VAL A 112 1.88 6.12 6.60
N ARG A 113 2.12 7.12 5.74
CA ARG A 113 1.39 8.39 5.73
C ARG A 113 0.86 8.67 4.33
N ALA A 114 -0.45 8.81 4.20
CA ALA A 114 -1.06 9.31 2.97
C ALA A 114 -0.76 10.81 2.79
N VAL A 115 -0.52 11.20 1.56
CA VAL A 115 -0.29 12.60 1.17
C VAL A 115 -1.43 13.06 0.28
N ALA A 116 -1.99 14.22 0.58
CA ALA A 116 -3.05 14.80 -0.22
C ALA A 116 -2.55 15.09 -1.66
N PRO A 117 -3.37 14.81 -2.70
CA PRO A 117 -3.00 14.97 -4.11
C PRO A 117 -2.43 16.35 -4.41
N GLU A 118 -3.02 17.41 -3.87
CA GLU A 118 -2.62 18.80 -4.12
C GLU A 118 -1.18 19.08 -3.66
N ARG A 119 -0.74 18.42 -2.58
CA ARG A 119 0.66 18.53 -2.12
C ARG A 119 1.62 17.83 -3.07
N MET A 120 1.21 16.70 -3.61
CA MET A 120 2.01 15.97 -4.58
C MET A 120 2.06 16.67 -5.93
N ASP A 121 1.00 17.37 -6.34
CA ASP A 121 0.99 18.18 -7.57
C ASP A 121 2.01 19.31 -7.51
N HIS A 122 2.18 19.91 -6.34
CA HIS A 122 3.25 20.89 -6.14
C HIS A 122 4.64 20.27 -6.32
N ILE A 123 4.88 19.10 -5.75
CA ILE A 123 6.16 18.37 -5.89
C ILE A 123 6.39 17.96 -7.36
N ARG A 124 5.37 17.46 -8.06
CA ARG A 124 5.44 17.14 -9.50
C ARG A 124 5.80 18.37 -10.32
N SER A 125 5.20 19.51 -10.01
CA SER A 125 5.49 20.77 -10.70
C SER A 125 6.93 21.22 -10.49
N LEU A 126 7.48 21.07 -9.30
CA LEU A 126 8.90 21.34 -9.02
C LEU A 126 9.81 20.42 -9.81
N ILE A 127 9.55 19.11 -9.83
CA ILE A 127 10.35 18.15 -10.60
C ILE A 127 10.28 18.47 -12.09
N LYS A 128 9.11 18.83 -12.61
CA LYS A 128 8.96 19.25 -14.01
C LYS A 128 9.77 20.51 -14.32
N HIS A 129 9.73 21.49 -13.44
CA HIS A 129 10.46 22.74 -13.60
C HIS A 129 11.98 22.54 -13.54
N GLU A 130 12.48 21.80 -12.55
CA GLU A 130 13.92 21.63 -12.32
C GLU A 130 14.57 20.63 -13.30
N PHE A 131 13.87 19.56 -13.65
CA PHE A 131 14.45 18.43 -14.37
C PHE A 131 13.77 18.13 -15.72
N GLY A 132 12.66 18.80 -16.05
CA GLY A 132 11.89 18.52 -17.27
C GLY A 132 11.15 17.19 -17.27
N TYR A 133 10.98 16.55 -16.12
CA TYR A 133 10.35 15.24 -15.98
C TYR A 133 8.91 15.35 -15.52
N GLU A 134 8.01 14.59 -16.13
CA GLU A 134 6.66 14.37 -15.64
C GLU A 134 6.69 13.21 -14.64
N ALA A 135 6.78 13.54 -13.35
CA ALA A 135 6.88 12.55 -12.28
C ALA A 135 5.54 11.88 -12.02
N SER A 136 5.57 10.53 -11.86
CA SER A 136 4.43 9.73 -11.43
C SER A 136 4.84 8.88 -10.24
N PHE A 137 4.17 9.06 -9.10
CA PHE A 137 4.42 8.31 -7.86
C PHE A 137 3.33 7.26 -7.59
N SER A 138 2.44 7.04 -8.55
CA SER A 138 1.22 6.24 -8.37
C SER A 138 1.46 4.75 -8.11
N HIS A 139 2.67 4.25 -8.35
CA HIS A 139 2.96 2.82 -8.28
C HIS A 139 3.83 2.42 -7.09
N PHE A 140 4.61 3.37 -6.56
CA PHE A 140 5.51 3.11 -5.43
C PHE A 140 5.35 4.20 -4.38
N PRO A 141 5.41 3.84 -3.09
CA PRO A 141 5.49 4.84 -2.03
C PRO A 141 6.80 5.61 -2.14
N ILE A 142 6.80 6.84 -1.68
CA ILE A 142 8.03 7.59 -1.47
C ILE A 142 8.63 7.10 -0.15
N ILE A 143 9.80 6.48 -0.23
CA ILE A 143 10.48 5.89 0.91
C ILE A 143 11.50 6.88 1.48
N GLY A 144 11.56 6.98 2.79
CA GLY A 144 12.51 7.83 3.50
C GLY A 144 12.39 7.64 5.02
N LEU A 145 12.96 8.52 5.80
CA LEU A 145 12.82 8.52 7.25
C LEU A 145 11.74 9.53 7.68
N CYS A 146 10.87 9.14 8.59
CA CYS A 146 9.95 10.10 9.20
C CYS A 146 10.70 11.06 10.14
N ALA A 147 10.08 12.18 10.50
CA ALA A 147 10.72 13.19 11.34
C ALA A 147 11.25 12.63 12.68
N GLN A 148 10.56 11.65 13.26
CA GLN A 148 11.02 11.00 14.50
C GLN A 148 12.30 10.18 14.26
N CYS A 149 12.29 9.31 13.25
CA CYS A 149 13.43 8.45 12.95
C CYS A 149 14.62 9.19 12.32
N ALA A 150 14.38 10.33 11.66
CA ALA A 150 15.46 11.15 11.12
C ALA A 150 16.24 11.92 12.20
N HIS A 151 15.67 12.10 13.38
CA HIS A 151 16.32 12.75 14.53
C HIS A 151 16.97 11.76 15.50
N GLU A 152 16.67 10.47 15.39
CA GLU A 152 17.43 9.43 16.11
C GLU A 152 18.72 9.19 15.32
N GLU A 153 19.87 9.59 15.91
CA GLU A 153 21.18 9.25 15.33
C GLU A 153 21.26 7.73 15.17
N PRO A 154 21.75 7.22 14.01
CA PRO A 154 21.95 5.78 13.86
C PRO A 154 22.89 5.33 14.98
N VAL A 155 22.41 4.41 15.81
CA VAL A 155 23.27 3.68 16.75
C VAL A 155 24.29 2.94 15.88
N THR A 156 25.50 3.50 15.77
CA THR A 156 26.61 2.79 15.16
C THR A 156 26.85 1.55 16.01
N PRO A 157 26.73 0.32 15.46
CA PRO A 157 27.18 -0.84 16.21
C PRO A 157 28.68 -0.63 16.50
N ASP A 158 29.03 -0.74 17.78
CA ASP A 158 30.39 -0.64 18.25
C ASP A 158 31.30 -1.45 17.31
N ALA A 159 32.23 -0.74 16.68
CA ALA A 159 33.32 -1.40 15.96
C ALA A 159 34.07 -2.27 16.98
N GLU A 160 33.90 -3.59 16.87
CA GLU A 160 34.78 -4.53 17.57
C GLU A 160 36.22 -4.15 17.24
N GLU A 161 36.91 -3.65 18.23
CA GLU A 161 38.38 -3.46 18.16
C GLU A 161 39.00 -4.81 17.84
N PRO A 162 39.81 -4.92 16.79
CA PRO A 162 40.59 -6.14 16.58
C PRO A 162 41.61 -6.27 17.69
N SER A 163 41.45 -7.27 18.54
CA SER A 163 42.50 -7.75 19.44
C SER A 163 43.75 -8.01 18.61
N ALA A 164 44.74 -7.18 18.83
CA ALA A 164 46.10 -7.41 18.31
C ALA A 164 46.80 -8.55 19.10
N PRO A 165 47.72 -9.29 18.44
CA PRO A 165 48.37 -10.51 18.95
C PRO A 165 49.35 -10.30 20.07
#